data_6d2c42c652130ad801226c31d9262a5c
#
_entry.id   6d2c42c652130ad801226c31d9262a5c
#
_cell.length_a   1.000
_cell.length_b   1.000
_cell.length_c   1.000
_cell.angle_alpha   90.00
_cell.angle_beta   90.00
_cell.angle_gamma   90.00
#
_symmetry.space_group_name_H-M   'P 1'
#
loop_
_entity.id
_entity.type
_entity.pdbx_description
1 polymer ?
#
loop_
_entity_poly.entity_id
_entity_poly.type
_entity_poly.pdbx_seq_one_letter_code
_entity_poly.pdbx_strand_id
1 'polypeptide(L)'
;MAEFIYQGKRVYYEVHGDHGQPLVILNGIMMSTASWKSFIPNFSRNNVAILLDFLDQGQSERLTEKYDHSLQVGVLEALLDLLPYEKYNIMGISYGGEIAIQYAVKRPDKIRSLVLANTCARTSDWLRKIGDGWNAVARTGDGEAYYLTTIPVIYSTGFYERESAWMDRREGVLIPYFSRIDVQQSLIRLTDSSRDYDYTDRVGEISCPTLIISCSEDGLVPPTEQILLHEKIKGSHYVTINGSGHASMYEDPASFTALVLGFTNLLDEQITI
;
A
#
# COMPACT_ATOMS: atom_id res chain seq x y z
N MET A 1 -5.14 -17.68 -7.83
CA MET A 1 -5.98 -16.59 -8.35
C MET A 1 -7.41 -16.94 -8.04
N ALA A 2 -8.10 -16.05 -7.36
CA ALA A 2 -9.48 -16.24 -6.96
C ALA A 2 -10.25 -14.90 -6.94
N GLU A 3 -11.56 -15.01 -6.88
CA GLU A 3 -12.47 -13.87 -6.80
C GLU A 3 -13.51 -14.14 -5.71
N PHE A 4 -14.00 -13.08 -5.09
CA PHE A 4 -15.17 -13.14 -4.22
C PHE A 4 -16.08 -11.93 -4.48
N ILE A 5 -17.30 -12.00 -3.96
CA ILE A 5 -18.27 -10.93 -4.11
C ILE A 5 -18.41 -10.18 -2.78
N TYR A 6 -18.19 -8.87 -2.83
CA TYR A 6 -18.44 -7.97 -1.70
C TYR A 6 -19.47 -6.92 -2.11
N GLN A 7 -20.62 -6.89 -1.42
CA GLN A 7 -21.74 -5.98 -1.72
C GLN A 7 -22.15 -5.98 -3.21
N GLY A 8 -22.15 -7.16 -3.84
CA GLY A 8 -22.49 -7.31 -5.25
C GLY A 8 -21.37 -6.94 -6.22
N LYS A 9 -20.17 -6.60 -5.73
CA LYS A 9 -18.99 -6.22 -6.52
C LYS A 9 -17.96 -7.34 -6.52
N ARG A 10 -17.33 -7.57 -7.69
CA ARG A 10 -16.30 -8.59 -7.86
C ARG A 10 -14.96 -8.06 -7.38
N VAL A 11 -14.35 -8.78 -6.45
CA VAL A 11 -13.03 -8.50 -5.87
C VAL A 11 -12.07 -9.61 -6.25
N TYR A 12 -10.90 -9.24 -6.76
CA TYR A 12 -9.84 -10.15 -7.15
C TYR A 12 -8.76 -10.24 -6.10
N TYR A 13 -8.25 -11.45 -5.84
CA TYR A 13 -7.10 -11.68 -4.99
C TYR A 13 -6.26 -12.87 -5.46
N GLU A 14 -5.04 -12.94 -4.99
CA GLU A 14 -4.12 -14.04 -5.24
C GLU A 14 -3.61 -14.62 -3.94
N VAL A 15 -3.39 -15.94 -3.91
CA VAL A 15 -2.75 -16.65 -2.81
C VAL A 15 -1.57 -17.42 -3.38
N HIS A 16 -0.38 -17.21 -2.82
CA HIS A 16 0.87 -17.83 -3.21
C HIS A 16 1.58 -18.44 -2.01
N GLY A 17 2.12 -19.65 -2.16
CA GLY A 17 2.67 -20.45 -1.05
C GLY A 17 1.60 -21.33 -0.40
N ASP A 18 2.06 -22.35 0.31
CA ASP A 18 1.23 -23.39 0.93
C ASP A 18 1.59 -23.66 2.40
N HIS A 19 2.57 -22.94 2.94
CA HIS A 19 3.02 -23.09 4.31
C HIS A 19 3.50 -21.76 4.90
N GLY A 20 3.66 -21.73 6.22
CA GLY A 20 4.07 -20.53 6.96
C GLY A 20 2.90 -19.64 7.36
N GLN A 21 3.19 -18.43 7.79
CA GLN A 21 2.20 -17.48 8.29
C GLN A 21 1.53 -16.72 7.12
N PRO A 22 0.23 -16.42 7.20
CA PRO A 22 -0.42 -15.59 6.20
C PRO A 22 0.12 -14.15 6.24
N LEU A 23 0.60 -13.68 5.09
CA LEU A 23 1.08 -12.32 4.85
C LEU A 23 0.18 -11.64 3.80
N VAL A 24 -0.63 -10.71 4.26
CA VAL A 24 -1.52 -9.92 3.41
C VAL A 24 -0.80 -8.67 2.91
N ILE A 25 -0.87 -8.41 1.62
CA ILE A 25 -0.18 -7.31 0.95
C ILE A 25 -1.22 -6.36 0.36
N LEU A 26 -1.21 -5.10 0.82
CA LEU A 26 -2.17 -4.07 0.45
C LEU A 26 -1.50 -2.97 -0.37
N ASN A 27 -2.11 -2.66 -1.51
CA ASN A 27 -1.58 -1.80 -2.56
C ASN A 27 -1.68 -0.30 -2.24
N GLY A 28 -0.71 0.49 -2.73
CA GLY A 28 -0.89 1.93 -2.95
C GLY A 28 -1.88 2.23 -4.10
N ILE A 29 -2.26 3.50 -4.28
CA ILE A 29 -3.32 3.91 -5.24
C ILE A 29 -3.07 3.39 -6.67
N MET A 30 -1.86 3.57 -7.21
CA MET A 30 -1.52 3.22 -8.60
C MET A 30 -1.03 1.78 -8.77
N MET A 31 -1.24 0.93 -7.78
CA MET A 31 -0.73 -0.44 -7.73
C MET A 31 -1.84 -1.47 -7.94
N SER A 32 -1.41 -2.70 -8.15
CA SER A 32 -2.26 -3.88 -8.19
C SER A 32 -1.44 -5.12 -7.79
N THR A 33 -2.07 -6.28 -7.73
CA THR A 33 -1.40 -7.57 -7.52
C THR A 33 -0.24 -7.77 -8.49
N ALA A 34 -0.35 -7.27 -9.74
CA ALA A 34 0.71 -7.33 -10.74
C ALA A 34 1.99 -6.59 -10.33
N SER A 35 1.90 -5.57 -9.47
CA SER A 35 3.05 -4.81 -8.96
C SER A 35 3.99 -5.67 -8.11
N TRP A 36 3.48 -6.75 -7.54
CA TRP A 36 4.20 -7.64 -6.63
C TRP A 36 4.77 -8.89 -7.30
N LYS A 37 4.58 -9.07 -8.60
CA LYS A 37 4.96 -10.30 -9.32
C LYS A 37 6.41 -10.71 -9.10
N SER A 38 7.35 -9.77 -9.10
CA SER A 38 8.77 -10.04 -8.86
C SER A 38 9.10 -10.35 -7.40
N PHE A 39 8.22 -9.98 -6.45
CA PHE A 39 8.39 -10.21 -5.02
C PHE A 39 7.80 -11.54 -4.55
N ILE A 40 6.83 -12.09 -5.29
CA ILE A 40 6.13 -13.32 -4.93
C ILE A 40 7.08 -14.46 -4.53
N PRO A 41 8.18 -14.76 -5.28
CA PRO A 41 9.08 -15.85 -4.90
C PRO A 41 9.73 -15.68 -3.52
N ASN A 42 9.97 -14.45 -3.09
CA ASN A 42 10.52 -14.17 -1.77
C ASN A 42 9.43 -14.19 -0.69
N PHE A 43 8.30 -13.52 -0.95
CA PHE A 43 7.20 -13.43 0.01
C PHE A 43 6.53 -14.78 0.27
N SER A 44 6.43 -15.66 -0.73
CA SER A 44 5.78 -16.97 -0.59
C SER A 44 6.73 -18.10 -0.18
N ARG A 45 8.04 -17.83 0.03
CA ARG A 45 8.99 -18.89 0.38
C ARG A 45 8.69 -19.52 1.74
N ASN A 46 8.35 -18.70 2.73
CA ASN A 46 8.07 -19.12 4.11
C ASN A 46 6.76 -18.52 4.64
N ASN A 47 5.89 -18.03 3.76
CA ASN A 47 4.60 -17.47 4.10
C ASN A 47 3.56 -17.87 3.05
N VAL A 48 2.30 -17.77 3.43
CA VAL A 48 1.21 -17.72 2.48
C VAL A 48 0.98 -16.25 2.11
N ALA A 49 1.52 -15.81 0.97
CA ALA A 49 1.37 -14.43 0.51
C ALA A 49 -0.01 -14.24 -0.14
N ILE A 50 -0.78 -13.30 0.40
CA ILE A 50 -2.15 -12.96 -0.02
C ILE A 50 -2.12 -11.54 -0.57
N LEU A 51 -2.34 -11.40 -1.88
CA LEU A 51 -2.35 -10.13 -2.59
C LEU A 51 -3.80 -9.76 -2.92
N LEU A 52 -4.18 -8.53 -2.61
CA LEU A 52 -5.53 -8.02 -2.84
C LEU A 52 -5.51 -6.87 -3.84
N ASP A 53 -6.35 -6.95 -4.87
CA ASP A 53 -6.74 -5.77 -5.63
C ASP A 53 -7.98 -5.16 -4.95
N PHE A 54 -7.84 -3.98 -4.38
CA PHE A 54 -9.01 -3.23 -3.90
C PHE A 54 -9.97 -2.92 -5.05
N LEU A 55 -11.21 -2.61 -4.77
CA LEU A 55 -12.13 -2.10 -5.78
C LEU A 55 -11.49 -0.86 -6.46
N ASP A 56 -11.66 -0.71 -7.74
CA ASP A 56 -10.97 0.26 -8.61
C ASP A 56 -9.49 -0.03 -8.90
N GLN A 57 -8.92 -1.13 -8.38
CA GLN A 57 -7.55 -1.53 -8.69
C GLN A 57 -7.51 -2.82 -9.53
N GLY A 58 -6.46 -2.97 -10.32
CA GLY A 58 -6.07 -4.19 -11.00
C GLY A 58 -7.21 -4.89 -11.73
N GLN A 59 -7.51 -6.12 -11.28
CA GLN A 59 -8.56 -6.98 -11.84
C GLN A 59 -9.88 -6.93 -11.06
N SER A 60 -9.93 -6.21 -9.93
CA SER A 60 -11.19 -5.97 -9.21
C SER A 60 -12.13 -5.06 -10.01
N GLU A 61 -13.40 -5.14 -9.68
CA GLU A 61 -14.42 -4.32 -10.35
C GLU A 61 -14.16 -2.84 -10.18
N ARG A 62 -14.32 -2.09 -11.29
CA ARG A 62 -14.28 -0.64 -11.31
C ARG A 62 -15.65 -0.09 -10.96
N LEU A 63 -15.66 0.87 -10.06
CA LEU A 63 -16.89 1.47 -9.57
C LEU A 63 -17.31 2.67 -10.43
N THR A 64 -18.55 3.09 -10.25
CA THR A 64 -19.11 4.32 -10.85
C THR A 64 -19.41 5.38 -9.78
N GLU A 65 -19.65 4.93 -8.56
CA GLU A 65 -20.02 5.78 -7.43
C GLU A 65 -18.78 6.17 -6.60
N LYS A 66 -18.86 7.33 -5.96
CA LYS A 66 -17.87 7.75 -4.97
C LYS A 66 -18.00 6.91 -3.70
N TYR A 67 -16.90 6.73 -3.00
CA TYR A 67 -16.83 6.02 -1.74
C TYR A 67 -15.72 6.62 -0.86
N ASP A 68 -15.71 6.26 0.39
CA ASP A 68 -14.63 6.52 1.34
C ASP A 68 -13.86 5.22 1.68
N HIS A 69 -12.85 5.32 2.51
CA HIS A 69 -12.03 4.18 2.93
C HIS A 69 -12.83 3.02 3.55
N SER A 70 -14.00 3.30 4.15
CA SER A 70 -14.80 2.26 4.83
C SER A 70 -15.20 1.12 3.90
N LEU A 71 -15.38 1.42 2.59
CA LEU A 71 -15.63 0.42 1.57
C LEU A 71 -14.45 -0.56 1.46
N GLN A 72 -13.23 -0.05 1.33
CA GLN A 72 -12.03 -0.87 1.14
C GLN A 72 -11.63 -1.61 2.44
N VAL A 73 -11.88 -1.01 3.60
CA VAL A 73 -11.76 -1.70 4.90
C VAL A 73 -12.73 -2.87 4.98
N GLY A 74 -13.96 -2.70 4.50
CA GLY A 74 -14.94 -3.77 4.42
C GLY A 74 -14.57 -4.87 3.41
N VAL A 75 -13.96 -4.51 2.27
CA VAL A 75 -13.41 -5.46 1.31
C VAL A 75 -12.31 -6.31 1.95
N LEU A 76 -11.37 -5.68 2.66
CA LEU A 76 -10.30 -6.39 3.39
C LEU A 76 -10.89 -7.32 4.45
N GLU A 77 -11.82 -6.84 5.27
CA GLU A 77 -12.48 -7.65 6.30
C GLU A 77 -13.14 -8.89 5.69
N ALA A 78 -13.92 -8.72 4.61
CA ALA A 78 -14.60 -9.82 3.94
C ALA A 78 -13.62 -10.86 3.37
N LEU A 79 -12.49 -10.43 2.81
CA LEU A 79 -11.42 -11.34 2.36
C LEU A 79 -10.85 -12.14 3.54
N LEU A 80 -10.50 -11.46 4.63
CA LEU A 80 -9.85 -12.13 5.77
C LEU A 80 -10.81 -13.06 6.54
N ASP A 81 -12.11 -12.77 6.54
CA ASP A 81 -13.12 -13.67 7.10
C ASP A 81 -13.41 -14.89 6.19
N LEU A 82 -13.15 -14.76 4.88
CA LEU A 82 -13.27 -15.87 3.92
C LEU A 82 -12.11 -16.89 4.05
N LEU A 83 -10.93 -16.42 4.43
CA LEU A 83 -9.73 -17.25 4.47
C LEU A 83 -9.60 -18.02 5.81
N PRO A 84 -8.99 -19.21 5.81
CA PRO A 84 -9.00 -20.14 6.97
C PRO A 84 -7.95 -19.80 8.05
N TYR A 85 -7.62 -18.54 8.28
CA TYR A 85 -6.61 -18.13 9.25
C TYR A 85 -7.22 -17.30 10.38
N GLU A 86 -6.75 -17.52 11.60
CA GLU A 86 -7.21 -16.75 12.77
C GLU A 86 -6.62 -15.34 12.79
N LYS A 87 -5.32 -15.23 12.49
CA LYS A 87 -4.57 -13.96 12.51
C LYS A 87 -3.69 -13.82 11.28
N TYR A 88 -3.42 -12.58 10.90
CA TYR A 88 -2.67 -12.22 9.70
C TYR A 88 -1.51 -11.26 10.02
N ASN A 89 -0.38 -11.45 9.37
CA ASN A 89 0.57 -10.38 9.16
C ASN A 89 0.02 -9.50 8.02
N ILE A 90 -0.06 -8.19 8.22
CA ILE A 90 -0.56 -7.27 7.19
C ILE A 90 0.54 -6.26 6.87
N MET A 91 0.89 -6.16 5.59
CA MET A 91 1.76 -5.13 5.05
C MET A 91 0.94 -4.22 4.15
N GLY A 92 0.90 -2.92 4.48
CA GLY A 92 0.27 -1.90 3.67
C GLY A 92 1.26 -0.81 3.26
N ILE A 93 1.30 -0.50 1.96
CA ILE A 93 2.09 0.61 1.44
C ILE A 93 1.16 1.77 1.06
N SER A 94 1.51 3.00 1.47
CA SER A 94 0.77 4.22 1.11
C SER A 94 -0.72 4.08 1.45
N TYR A 95 -1.62 4.21 0.48
CA TYR A 95 -3.06 3.97 0.60
C TYR A 95 -3.40 2.65 1.31
N GLY A 96 -2.71 1.56 0.93
CA GLY A 96 -2.89 0.26 1.60
C GLY A 96 -2.53 0.29 3.07
N GLY A 97 -1.58 1.14 3.48
CA GLY A 97 -1.25 1.40 4.87
C GLY A 97 -2.37 2.13 5.62
N GLU A 98 -3.03 3.10 4.98
CA GLU A 98 -4.18 3.81 5.54
C GLU A 98 -5.36 2.86 5.80
N ILE A 99 -5.60 1.92 4.88
CA ILE A 99 -6.62 0.85 5.06
C ILE A 99 -6.21 -0.12 6.16
N ALA A 100 -4.91 -0.52 6.20
CA ALA A 100 -4.39 -1.42 7.23
C ALA A 100 -4.51 -0.82 8.65
N ILE A 101 -4.24 0.47 8.82
CA ILE A 101 -4.42 1.21 10.09
C ILE A 101 -5.87 1.12 10.56
N GLN A 102 -6.82 1.44 9.68
CA GLN A 102 -8.24 1.42 10.02
C GLN A 102 -8.72 0.01 10.38
N TYR A 103 -8.25 -0.99 9.62
CA TYR A 103 -8.58 -2.38 9.91
C TYR A 103 -7.96 -2.85 11.24
N ALA A 104 -6.72 -2.49 11.55
CA ALA A 104 -6.06 -2.86 12.80
C ALA A 104 -6.77 -2.27 14.03
N VAL A 105 -7.27 -1.05 13.94
CA VAL A 105 -8.09 -0.44 14.98
C VAL A 105 -9.46 -1.13 15.10
N LYS A 106 -10.07 -1.53 13.99
CA LYS A 106 -11.39 -2.18 13.96
C LYS A 106 -11.33 -3.63 14.43
N ARG A 107 -10.30 -4.38 14.03
CA ARG A 107 -10.16 -5.85 14.24
C ARG A 107 -8.78 -6.22 14.80
N PRO A 108 -8.43 -5.70 15.99
CA PRO A 108 -7.12 -6.02 16.60
C PRO A 108 -6.95 -7.52 16.90
N ASP A 109 -8.05 -8.25 17.05
CA ASP A 109 -8.10 -9.70 17.25
C ASP A 109 -7.58 -10.48 16.04
N LYS A 110 -7.64 -9.92 14.84
CA LYS A 110 -7.23 -10.54 13.57
C LYS A 110 -5.79 -10.23 13.15
N ILE A 111 -5.10 -9.34 13.84
CA ILE A 111 -3.76 -8.91 13.46
C ILE A 111 -2.71 -9.64 14.31
N ARG A 112 -1.76 -10.31 13.62
CA ARG A 112 -0.53 -10.85 14.21
C ARG A 112 0.55 -9.79 14.27
N SER A 113 0.80 -9.12 13.15
CA SER A 113 1.71 -7.98 13.03
C SER A 113 1.29 -7.04 11.91
N LEU A 114 1.77 -5.80 12.00
CA LEU A 114 1.47 -4.74 11.03
C LEU A 114 2.77 -4.14 10.50
N VAL A 115 2.91 -4.05 9.18
CA VAL A 115 3.98 -3.30 8.51
C VAL A 115 3.36 -2.15 7.75
N LEU A 116 3.74 -0.94 8.10
CA LEU A 116 3.25 0.32 7.52
C LEU A 116 4.40 0.98 6.76
N ALA A 117 4.35 0.94 5.43
CA ALA A 117 5.39 1.48 4.57
C ALA A 117 4.90 2.76 3.85
N ASN A 118 5.68 3.84 3.93
CA ASN A 118 5.41 5.10 3.19
C ASN A 118 3.95 5.57 3.32
N THR A 119 3.39 5.52 4.52
CA THR A 119 1.97 5.82 4.80
C THR A 119 1.84 6.83 5.94
N CYS A 120 0.63 7.26 6.25
CA CYS A 120 0.35 8.31 7.21
C CYS A 120 -0.87 7.98 8.07
N ALA A 121 -1.04 8.72 9.19
CA ALA A 121 -2.23 8.65 10.03
C ALA A 121 -3.40 9.48 9.49
N ARG A 122 -3.13 10.40 8.57
CA ARG A 122 -4.13 11.33 8.02
C ARG A 122 -3.73 11.84 6.66
N THR A 123 -4.68 12.28 5.86
CA THR A 123 -4.41 13.04 4.65
C THR A 123 -4.08 14.49 5.02
N SER A 124 -2.78 14.81 5.08
CA SER A 124 -2.30 16.16 5.38
C SER A 124 -2.74 17.16 4.29
N ASP A 125 -2.65 18.48 4.60
CA ASP A 125 -2.95 19.52 3.60
C ASP A 125 -2.02 19.44 2.38
N TRP A 126 -0.76 19.01 2.59
CA TRP A 126 0.19 18.74 1.52
C TRP A 126 -0.30 17.61 0.61
N LEU A 127 -0.61 16.46 1.19
CA LEU A 127 -1.07 15.28 0.44
C LEU A 127 -2.42 15.56 -0.27
N ARG A 128 -3.31 16.32 0.38
CA ARG A 128 -4.58 16.76 -0.22
C ARG A 128 -4.36 17.63 -1.46
N LYS A 129 -3.37 18.55 -1.44
CA LYS A 129 -3.05 19.40 -2.59
C LYS A 129 -2.42 18.62 -3.74
N ILE A 130 -1.58 17.64 -3.45
CA ILE A 130 -1.06 16.72 -4.47
C ILE A 130 -2.22 15.94 -5.10
N GLY A 131 -3.12 15.37 -4.29
CA GLY A 131 -4.29 14.66 -4.78
C GLY A 131 -5.24 15.54 -5.63
N ASP A 132 -5.43 16.80 -5.24
CA ASP A 132 -6.20 17.77 -6.05
C ASP A 132 -5.55 17.97 -7.43
N GLY A 133 -4.23 18.09 -7.50
CA GLY A 133 -3.47 18.20 -8.74
C GLY A 133 -3.58 16.94 -9.61
N TRP A 134 -3.38 15.76 -9.00
CA TRP A 134 -3.53 14.48 -9.70
C TRP A 134 -4.94 14.31 -10.29
N ASN A 135 -5.96 14.62 -9.52
CA ASN A 135 -7.34 14.54 -9.97
C ASN A 135 -7.66 15.58 -11.07
N ALA A 136 -7.07 16.78 -11.01
CA ALA A 136 -7.25 17.79 -12.04
C ALA A 136 -6.70 17.30 -13.39
N VAL A 137 -5.50 16.71 -13.39
CA VAL A 137 -4.90 16.17 -14.61
C VAL A 137 -5.63 14.91 -15.08
N ALA A 138 -6.02 14.00 -14.19
CA ALA A 138 -6.79 12.81 -14.56
C ALA A 138 -8.10 13.15 -15.29
N ARG A 139 -8.77 14.26 -14.92
CA ARG A 139 -10.00 14.72 -15.61
C ARG A 139 -9.79 15.16 -17.05
N THR A 140 -8.55 15.46 -17.46
CA THR A 140 -8.25 15.84 -18.85
C THR A 140 -8.27 14.65 -19.81
N GLY A 141 -8.10 13.42 -19.31
CA GLY A 141 -7.94 12.24 -20.14
C GLY A 141 -6.52 12.04 -20.69
N ASP A 142 -5.59 12.95 -20.37
CA ASP A 142 -4.22 12.91 -20.85
C ASP A 142 -3.34 12.05 -19.93
N GLY A 143 -3.00 10.84 -20.41
CA GLY A 143 -2.19 9.89 -19.66
C GLY A 143 -0.73 10.29 -19.52
N GLU A 144 -0.16 11.01 -20.50
CA GLU A 144 1.20 11.53 -20.45
C GLU A 144 1.30 12.65 -19.40
N ALA A 145 0.39 13.61 -19.45
CA ALA A 145 0.31 14.68 -18.45
C ALA A 145 0.12 14.10 -17.04
N TYR A 146 -0.69 13.04 -16.90
CA TYR A 146 -0.87 12.34 -15.62
C TYR A 146 0.44 11.68 -15.14
N TYR A 147 1.15 11.00 -16.03
CA TYR A 147 2.46 10.39 -15.73
C TYR A 147 3.46 11.44 -15.26
N LEU A 148 3.64 12.51 -16.04
CA LEU A 148 4.60 13.58 -15.75
C LEU A 148 4.29 14.34 -14.45
N THR A 149 3.02 14.39 -14.05
CA THR A 149 2.60 15.08 -12.82
C THR A 149 2.75 14.18 -11.59
N THR A 150 2.60 12.86 -11.74
CA THR A 150 2.51 11.94 -10.60
C THR A 150 3.84 11.23 -10.33
N ILE A 151 4.50 10.72 -11.35
CA ILE A 151 5.65 9.83 -11.20
C ILE A 151 6.89 10.52 -10.61
N PRO A 152 7.26 11.75 -11.00
CA PRO A 152 8.41 12.43 -10.41
C PRO A 152 8.30 12.71 -8.90
N VAL A 153 7.08 12.77 -8.36
CA VAL A 153 6.87 12.96 -6.91
C VAL A 153 7.00 11.64 -6.13
N ILE A 154 6.86 10.51 -6.83
CA ILE A 154 6.88 9.16 -6.23
C ILE A 154 8.31 8.64 -6.05
N TYR A 155 9.19 8.88 -7.03
CA TYR A 155 10.56 8.38 -6.99
C TYR A 155 11.54 9.41 -6.44
N SER A 156 12.61 8.95 -5.77
CA SER A 156 13.71 9.82 -5.39
C SER A 156 14.45 10.32 -6.64
N THR A 157 15.01 11.53 -6.54
CA THR A 157 15.82 12.11 -7.62
C THR A 157 17.02 11.23 -7.94
N GLY A 158 17.69 10.70 -6.91
CA GLY A 158 18.85 9.82 -7.08
C GLY A 158 18.52 8.52 -7.80
N PHE A 159 17.36 7.92 -7.55
CA PHE A 159 16.90 6.74 -8.29
C PHE A 159 16.57 7.09 -9.74
N TYR A 160 15.85 8.19 -9.96
CA TYR A 160 15.43 8.61 -11.29
C TYR A 160 16.64 8.80 -12.22
N GLU A 161 17.69 9.48 -11.74
CA GLU A 161 18.92 9.72 -12.51
C GLU A 161 19.71 8.41 -12.73
N ARG A 162 19.86 7.58 -11.72
CA ARG A 162 20.62 6.34 -11.80
C ARG A 162 19.97 5.28 -12.68
N GLU A 163 18.64 5.20 -12.62
CA GLU A 163 17.84 4.15 -13.27
C GLU A 163 17.03 4.69 -14.46
N SER A 164 17.49 5.74 -15.14
CA SER A 164 16.77 6.42 -16.23
C SER A 164 16.24 5.44 -17.29
N ALA A 165 17.03 4.47 -17.74
CA ALA A 165 16.60 3.46 -18.70
C ALA A 165 15.47 2.55 -18.17
N TRP A 166 15.39 2.34 -16.85
CA TRP A 166 14.28 1.62 -16.24
C TRP A 166 13.03 2.53 -16.16
N MET A 167 13.22 3.82 -15.87
CA MET A 167 12.16 4.82 -15.86
C MET A 167 11.54 4.97 -17.25
N ASP A 168 12.35 5.05 -18.32
CA ASP A 168 11.87 5.12 -19.71
C ASP A 168 11.00 3.91 -20.09
N ARG A 169 11.44 2.71 -19.70
CA ARG A 169 10.63 1.49 -19.92
C ARG A 169 9.32 1.55 -19.15
N ARG A 170 9.34 2.06 -17.93
CA ARG A 170 8.15 2.19 -17.09
C ARG A 170 7.19 3.23 -17.64
N GLU A 171 7.69 4.34 -18.15
CA GLU A 171 6.93 5.35 -18.87
C GLU A 171 6.17 4.75 -20.05
N GLY A 172 6.86 3.98 -20.90
CA GLY A 172 6.25 3.28 -22.03
C GLY A 172 5.12 2.32 -21.66
N VAL A 173 5.09 1.82 -20.43
CA VAL A 173 4.01 0.96 -19.90
C VAL A 173 2.90 1.78 -19.22
N LEU A 174 3.29 2.79 -18.44
CA LEU A 174 2.33 3.53 -17.60
C LEU A 174 1.53 4.56 -18.39
N ILE A 175 2.10 5.25 -19.38
CA ILE A 175 1.36 6.23 -20.17
C ILE A 175 0.16 5.59 -20.89
N PRO A 176 0.29 4.46 -21.62
CA PRO A 176 -0.86 3.78 -22.20
C PRO A 176 -1.90 3.33 -21.17
N TYR A 177 -1.46 2.89 -20.00
CA TYR A 177 -2.34 2.51 -18.90
C TYR A 177 -3.11 3.70 -18.35
N PHE A 178 -2.44 4.82 -18.07
CA PHE A 178 -3.05 6.05 -17.58
C PHE A 178 -3.91 6.78 -18.62
N SER A 179 -3.71 6.52 -19.93
CA SER A 179 -4.56 7.07 -21.00
C SER A 179 -5.95 6.41 -21.06
N ARG A 180 -6.17 5.35 -20.31
CA ARG A 180 -7.48 4.70 -20.25
C ARG A 180 -8.42 5.48 -19.35
N ILE A 181 -9.58 5.88 -19.88
CA ILE A 181 -10.59 6.67 -19.14
C ILE A 181 -11.08 5.93 -17.87
N ASP A 182 -11.30 4.61 -17.97
CA ASP A 182 -11.73 3.81 -16.83
C ASP A 182 -10.69 3.76 -15.72
N VAL A 183 -9.39 3.75 -16.07
CA VAL A 183 -8.28 3.83 -15.12
C VAL A 183 -8.24 5.20 -14.44
N GLN A 184 -8.33 6.27 -15.19
CA GLN A 184 -8.30 7.62 -14.63
C GLN A 184 -9.47 7.87 -13.69
N GLN A 185 -10.68 7.43 -14.06
CA GLN A 185 -11.84 7.51 -13.17
C GLN A 185 -11.66 6.72 -11.89
N SER A 186 -11.04 5.54 -11.96
CA SER A 186 -10.70 4.74 -10.77
C SER A 186 -9.67 5.45 -9.89
N LEU A 187 -8.61 6.02 -10.49
CA LEU A 187 -7.59 6.77 -9.76
C LEU A 187 -8.17 8.01 -9.06
N ILE A 188 -9.10 8.72 -9.71
CA ILE A 188 -9.83 9.84 -9.09
C ILE A 188 -10.61 9.36 -7.86
N ARG A 189 -11.36 8.25 -7.96
CA ARG A 189 -12.15 7.74 -6.82
C ARG A 189 -11.26 7.25 -5.68
N LEU A 190 -10.16 6.56 -5.97
CA LEU A 190 -9.18 6.13 -4.96
C LEU A 190 -8.56 7.35 -4.25
N THR A 191 -8.13 8.36 -4.99
CA THR A 191 -7.60 9.60 -4.42
C THR A 191 -8.64 10.35 -3.59
N ASP A 192 -9.87 10.48 -4.11
CA ASP A 192 -10.96 11.15 -3.39
C ASP A 192 -11.37 10.38 -2.12
N SER A 193 -11.25 9.05 -2.11
CA SER A 193 -11.59 8.23 -0.94
C SER A 193 -10.68 8.44 0.27
N SER A 194 -9.44 8.91 0.04
CA SER A 194 -8.48 9.28 1.10
C SER A 194 -8.67 10.71 1.60
N ARG A 195 -9.47 11.55 0.91
CA ARG A 195 -9.47 12.99 1.11
C ARG A 195 -9.70 13.44 2.56
N ASP A 196 -10.63 12.80 3.23
CA ASP A 196 -11.05 13.14 4.59
C ASP A 196 -10.57 12.12 5.62
N TYR A 197 -9.56 11.31 5.24
CA TYR A 197 -8.96 10.32 6.12
C TYR A 197 -8.19 11.02 7.25
N ASP A 198 -8.58 10.74 8.49
CA ASP A 198 -7.86 11.14 9.70
C ASP A 198 -8.09 10.13 10.83
N TYR A 199 -7.03 9.40 11.15
CA TYR A 199 -6.97 8.44 12.25
C TYR A 199 -5.95 8.85 13.32
N THR A 200 -5.50 10.12 13.28
CA THR A 200 -4.45 10.65 14.17
C THR A 200 -4.73 10.37 15.64
N ASP A 201 -5.98 10.48 16.08
CA ASP A 201 -6.36 10.24 17.47
C ASP A 201 -6.62 8.77 17.78
N ARG A 202 -6.70 7.92 16.76
CA ARG A 202 -7.04 6.50 16.88
C ARG A 202 -5.88 5.54 16.68
N VAL A 203 -4.80 5.97 16.01
CA VAL A 203 -3.64 5.07 15.76
C VAL A 203 -3.01 4.54 17.04
N GLY A 204 -3.16 5.23 18.16
CA GLY A 204 -2.75 4.76 19.49
C GLY A 204 -3.53 3.55 20.02
N GLU A 205 -4.67 3.18 19.40
CA GLU A 205 -5.44 1.97 19.71
C GLU A 205 -4.79 0.70 19.11
N ILE A 206 -3.84 0.85 18.18
CA ILE A 206 -3.10 -0.28 17.58
C ILE A 206 -2.23 -0.92 18.65
N SER A 207 -2.49 -2.21 18.93
CA SER A 207 -1.83 -2.96 20.01
C SER A 207 -0.95 -4.12 19.52
N CYS A 208 -1.00 -4.45 18.22
CA CYS A 208 -0.15 -5.48 17.65
C CYS A 208 1.28 -5.00 17.41
N PRO A 209 2.28 -5.90 17.36
CA PRO A 209 3.63 -5.55 16.92
C PRO A 209 3.58 -4.81 15.57
N THR A 210 4.21 -3.63 15.50
CA THR A 210 4.12 -2.76 14.32
C THR A 210 5.52 -2.31 13.89
N LEU A 211 5.83 -2.48 12.58
CA LEU A 211 6.99 -1.90 11.92
C LEU A 211 6.55 -0.76 11.02
N ILE A 212 7.20 0.39 11.16
CA ILE A 212 7.00 1.55 10.28
C ILE A 212 8.25 1.70 9.43
N ILE A 213 8.07 1.62 8.11
CA ILE A 213 9.12 1.82 7.11
C ILE A 213 8.93 3.20 6.49
N SER A 214 9.91 4.06 6.69
CA SER A 214 9.99 5.40 6.11
C SER A 214 11.08 5.44 5.04
N CYS A 215 11.05 6.44 4.17
CA CYS A 215 12.09 6.69 3.17
C CYS A 215 12.54 8.14 3.23
N SER A 216 13.87 8.36 3.26
CA SER A 216 14.41 9.71 3.52
C SER A 216 14.09 10.74 2.46
N GLU A 217 13.80 10.30 1.22
CA GLU A 217 13.48 11.17 0.08
C GLU A 217 12.02 11.04 -0.38
N ASP A 218 11.12 10.56 0.50
CA ASP A 218 9.69 10.49 0.19
C ASP A 218 9.08 11.90 0.12
N GLY A 219 8.89 12.39 -1.11
CA GLY A 219 8.30 13.69 -1.40
C GLY A 219 6.77 13.69 -1.35
N LEU A 220 6.15 12.51 -1.42
CA LEU A 220 4.70 12.38 -1.42
C LEU A 220 4.15 12.31 0.01
N VAL A 221 4.65 11.36 0.80
CA VAL A 221 4.33 11.24 2.22
C VAL A 221 5.61 11.47 3.02
N PRO A 222 5.91 12.71 3.43
CA PRO A 222 7.17 13.06 4.08
C PRO A 222 7.45 12.21 5.33
N PRO A 223 8.73 11.94 5.68
CA PRO A 223 9.12 11.17 6.87
C PRO A 223 8.47 11.62 8.18
N THR A 224 8.10 12.89 8.29
CA THR A 224 7.40 13.45 9.45
C THR A 224 6.05 12.76 9.72
N GLU A 225 5.36 12.27 8.68
CA GLU A 225 4.10 11.55 8.85
C GLU A 225 4.32 10.12 9.41
N GLN A 226 5.42 9.45 9.02
CA GLN A 226 5.78 8.14 9.58
C GLN A 226 6.36 8.28 11.01
N ILE A 227 7.06 9.36 11.30
CA ILE A 227 7.51 9.69 12.66
C ILE A 227 6.29 9.89 13.57
N LEU A 228 5.27 10.62 13.11
CA LEU A 228 4.01 10.79 13.85
C LEU A 228 3.33 9.45 14.17
N LEU A 229 3.31 8.51 13.21
CA LEU A 229 2.80 7.16 13.45
C LEU A 229 3.60 6.46 14.54
N HIS A 230 4.93 6.53 14.50
CA HIS A 230 5.81 5.91 15.48
C HIS A 230 5.62 6.50 16.89
N GLU A 231 5.49 7.80 17.00
CA GLU A 231 5.26 8.47 18.27
C GLU A 231 3.93 8.08 18.92
N LYS A 232 2.90 7.81 18.10
CA LYS A 232 1.55 7.48 18.56
C LYS A 232 1.30 5.99 18.76
N ILE A 233 1.92 5.11 17.98
CA ILE A 233 1.76 3.65 18.11
C ILE A 233 2.79 3.12 19.10
N LYS A 234 2.37 2.87 20.32
CA LYS A 234 3.25 2.40 21.38
C LYS A 234 3.91 1.07 21.05
N GLY A 235 5.23 0.99 21.24
CA GLY A 235 6.00 -0.23 20.97
C GLY A 235 6.23 -0.52 19.49
N SER A 236 5.89 0.40 18.60
CA SER A 236 6.26 0.27 17.19
C SER A 236 7.76 0.40 16.99
N HIS A 237 8.25 -0.25 15.92
CA HIS A 237 9.62 -0.08 15.43
C HIS A 237 9.60 0.88 14.24
N TYR A 238 10.62 1.72 14.12
CA TYR A 238 10.76 2.68 13.04
C TYR A 238 12.09 2.49 12.32
N VAL A 239 12.05 2.37 11.01
CA VAL A 239 13.24 2.21 10.16
C VAL A 239 13.14 3.13 8.96
N THR A 240 14.26 3.77 8.58
CA THR A 240 14.37 4.60 7.38
C THR A 240 15.21 3.91 6.31
N ILE A 241 14.69 3.76 5.11
CA ILE A 241 15.46 3.41 3.92
C ILE A 241 16.04 4.72 3.35
N ASN A 242 17.36 4.89 3.50
CA ASN A 242 18.03 6.12 3.08
C ASN A 242 18.20 6.20 1.56
N GLY A 243 18.00 7.39 0.99
CA GLY A 243 18.15 7.66 -0.44
C GLY A 243 17.02 7.08 -1.29
N SER A 244 15.92 6.62 -0.66
CA SER A 244 14.74 6.10 -1.34
C SER A 244 13.57 7.06 -1.20
N GLY A 245 12.75 7.15 -2.25
CA GLY A 245 11.51 7.92 -2.29
C GLY A 245 10.29 7.07 -1.89
N HIS A 246 9.10 7.49 -2.33
CA HIS A 246 7.84 6.85 -2.00
C HIS A 246 7.72 5.42 -2.55
N ALA A 247 8.36 5.12 -3.68
CA ALA A 247 8.36 3.80 -4.31
C ALA A 247 9.43 2.87 -3.74
N SER A 248 9.63 2.85 -2.43
CA SER A 248 10.70 2.12 -1.74
C SER A 248 10.87 0.67 -2.20
N MET A 249 9.79 -0.02 -2.47
CA MET A 249 9.80 -1.40 -2.97
C MET A 249 10.49 -1.56 -4.34
N TYR A 250 10.51 -0.51 -5.18
CA TYR A 250 11.21 -0.51 -6.47
C TYR A 250 12.59 0.10 -6.37
N GLU A 251 12.79 1.08 -5.50
CA GLU A 251 14.04 1.81 -5.38
C GLU A 251 15.10 1.02 -4.60
N ASP A 252 14.70 0.32 -3.55
CA ASP A 252 15.53 -0.61 -2.78
C ASP A 252 14.76 -1.88 -2.43
N PRO A 253 14.51 -2.76 -3.42
CA PRO A 253 13.71 -3.98 -3.22
C PRO A 253 14.34 -4.95 -2.22
N ALA A 254 15.66 -4.94 -2.06
CA ALA A 254 16.36 -5.81 -1.13
C ALA A 254 16.08 -5.40 0.32
N SER A 255 16.31 -4.13 0.67
CA SER A 255 16.05 -3.61 2.01
C SER A 255 14.56 -3.70 2.35
N PHE A 256 13.69 -3.29 1.43
CA PHE A 256 12.23 -3.38 1.63
C PHE A 256 11.79 -4.81 1.95
N THR A 257 12.20 -5.78 1.13
CA THR A 257 11.82 -7.19 1.31
C THR A 257 12.39 -7.76 2.60
N ALA A 258 13.66 -7.46 2.92
CA ALA A 258 14.31 -7.94 4.14
C ALA A 258 13.62 -7.39 5.40
N LEU A 259 13.23 -6.12 5.42
CA LEU A 259 12.53 -5.50 6.55
C LEU A 259 11.15 -6.14 6.74
N VAL A 260 10.37 -6.31 5.68
CA VAL A 260 9.04 -6.92 5.75
C VAL A 260 9.16 -8.37 6.25
N LEU A 261 9.96 -9.21 5.60
CA LEU A 261 10.08 -10.62 5.94
C LEU A 261 10.77 -10.86 7.28
N GLY A 262 11.82 -10.09 7.59
CA GLY A 262 12.50 -10.16 8.88
C GLY A 262 11.54 -9.88 10.02
N PHE A 263 10.74 -8.80 9.92
CA PHE A 263 9.77 -8.47 10.95
C PHE A 263 8.64 -9.48 11.07
N THR A 264 8.03 -9.89 9.96
CA THR A 264 6.85 -10.77 10.00
C THR A 264 7.16 -12.23 10.35
N ASN A 265 8.38 -12.72 10.05
CA ASN A 265 8.75 -14.13 10.25
C ASN A 265 9.48 -14.38 11.57
N LEU A 266 10.15 -13.36 12.15
CA LEU A 266 10.96 -13.53 13.35
C LEU A 266 10.29 -13.10 14.66
N LEU A 267 9.04 -12.67 14.62
CA LEU A 267 8.32 -12.15 15.80
C LEU A 267 8.26 -13.12 16.99
N ASP A 268 8.20 -14.42 16.71
CA ASP A 268 8.08 -15.46 17.75
C ASP A 268 9.39 -16.24 17.98
N GLU A 269 10.45 -15.91 17.23
CA GLU A 269 11.73 -16.58 17.40
C GLU A 269 12.49 -16.01 18.59
N GLN A 270 12.72 -16.83 19.62
CA GLN A 270 13.64 -16.52 20.70
C GLN A 270 15.07 -16.77 20.20
N ILE A 271 15.78 -15.70 19.88
CA ILE A 271 17.22 -15.80 19.61
C ILE A 271 17.93 -15.93 20.96
N THR A 272 18.38 -17.13 21.29
CA THR A 272 19.24 -17.36 22.44
C THR A 272 20.68 -17.06 22.01
N ILE A 273 21.30 -16.05 22.63
CA ILE A 273 22.71 -15.69 22.42
C ILE A 273 23.56 -16.43 23.43
#